data_ba4adb767105fc2ff05c2da815ebdd9e
#
_entry.id   ba4adb767105fc2ff05c2da815ebdd9e
#
_cell.length_a   1.000
_cell.length_b   1.000
_cell.length_c   1.000
_cell.angle_alpha   90.00
_cell.angle_beta   90.00
_cell.angle_gamma   90.00
#
_symmetry.space_group_name_H-M   'P 1'
#
loop_
_entity.id
_entity.type
_entity.pdbx_description
1 polymer ?
#
loop_
_entity_poly.entity_id
_entity_poly.type
_entity_poly.pdbx_seq_one_letter_code
_entity_poly.pdbx_strand_id
1 'polypeptide(L)'
;MCGFVISVGINSRQNVINSTNAIKYRGPDETNFYFDEHNKIYIGHNRLTILDDKYGKQPYFSKDKKLILLFNGEIYNYKTLRQNLQKLNVKFYSENSDTEVLLKGYEYYGTEIFNKFFILIDSKIIIFYNFSTKVR
;
A
#
# COMPACT_ATOMS: atom_id res chain seq x y z
N MET A 1 -13.89 -2.87 4.46
CA MET A 1 -12.69 -3.23 3.63
C MET A 1 -12.43 -2.13 2.63
N CYS A 2 -11.18 -1.74 2.47
CA CYS A 2 -10.78 -0.70 1.51
C CYS A 2 -11.08 -1.08 0.05
N GLY A 3 -11.13 -0.10 -0.83
CA GLY A 3 -11.25 -0.29 -2.26
C GLY A 3 -10.16 0.47 -3.00
N PHE A 4 -9.62 -0.09 -4.08
CA PHE A 4 -8.68 0.64 -4.92
C PHE A 4 -8.89 0.35 -6.40
N VAL A 5 -8.48 1.31 -7.22
CA VAL A 5 -8.49 1.27 -8.67
C VAL A 5 -7.11 1.63 -9.17
N ILE A 6 -6.59 0.88 -10.13
CA ILE A 6 -5.29 1.13 -10.74
C ILE A 6 -5.45 1.09 -12.26
N SER A 7 -4.78 2.02 -12.93
CA SER A 7 -4.56 1.99 -14.37
C SER A 7 -3.09 2.24 -14.67
N VAL A 8 -2.50 1.42 -15.55
CA VAL A 8 -1.10 1.53 -15.96
C VAL A 8 -1.01 1.50 -17.50
N GLY A 9 -0.20 2.38 -18.05
CA GLY A 9 0.07 2.41 -19.50
C GLY A 9 -0.94 3.19 -20.36
N ILE A 10 -2.12 3.52 -19.82
CA ILE A 10 -3.17 4.26 -20.52
C ILE A 10 -3.40 5.55 -19.76
N ASN A 11 -3.49 6.70 -20.46
CA ASN A 11 -3.90 7.95 -19.82
C ASN A 11 -5.39 7.86 -19.46
N SER A 12 -5.66 7.60 -18.20
CA SER A 12 -7.02 7.34 -17.71
C SER A 12 -7.32 8.01 -16.38
N ARG A 13 -6.72 9.17 -16.10
CA ARG A 13 -6.91 9.91 -14.86
C ARG A 13 -8.39 10.06 -14.50
N GLN A 14 -9.22 10.55 -15.45
CA GLN A 14 -10.64 10.74 -15.21
C GLN A 14 -11.37 9.40 -14.98
N ASN A 15 -11.00 8.35 -15.70
CA ASN A 15 -11.59 7.03 -15.51
C ASN A 15 -11.27 6.46 -14.13
N VAL A 16 -10.03 6.64 -13.63
CA VAL A 16 -9.66 6.23 -12.27
C VAL A 16 -10.43 7.03 -11.23
N ILE A 17 -10.60 8.34 -11.40
CA ILE A 17 -11.41 9.17 -10.50
C ILE A 17 -12.86 8.65 -10.47
N ASN A 18 -13.48 8.45 -11.63
CA ASN A 18 -14.87 7.99 -11.72
C ASN A 18 -15.06 6.61 -11.10
N SER A 19 -14.14 5.67 -11.41
CA SER A 19 -14.20 4.31 -10.88
C SER A 19 -13.96 4.27 -9.38
N THR A 20 -13.04 5.08 -8.86
CA THR A 20 -12.79 5.19 -7.42
C THR A 20 -14.01 5.74 -6.69
N ASN A 21 -14.67 6.74 -7.24
CA ASN A 21 -15.91 7.29 -6.69
C ASN A 21 -17.04 6.25 -6.71
N ALA A 22 -17.14 5.43 -7.76
CA ALA A 22 -18.16 4.39 -7.86
C ALA A 22 -18.02 3.30 -6.77
N ILE A 23 -16.81 3.05 -6.30
CA ILE A 23 -16.55 2.07 -5.23
C ILE A 23 -16.33 2.71 -3.85
N LYS A 24 -16.72 3.97 -3.65
CA LYS A 24 -16.50 4.71 -2.39
C LYS A 24 -17.17 4.03 -1.19
N TYR A 25 -18.26 3.29 -1.40
CA TYR A 25 -18.94 2.51 -0.35
C TYR A 25 -18.03 1.47 0.34
N ARG A 26 -16.93 1.06 -0.30
CA ARG A 26 -15.97 0.10 0.28
C ARG A 26 -15.08 0.73 1.35
N GLY A 27 -14.84 2.04 1.26
CA GLY A 27 -14.01 2.76 2.20
C GLY A 27 -14.42 4.23 2.25
N PRO A 28 -15.47 4.55 3.02
CA PRO A 28 -16.08 5.88 3.00
C PRO A 28 -15.27 6.95 3.74
N ASP A 29 -14.28 6.56 4.55
CA ASP A 29 -13.62 7.46 5.50
C ASP A 29 -12.64 8.42 4.79
N GLU A 30 -11.90 7.92 3.80
CA GLU A 30 -10.91 8.74 3.08
C GLU A 30 -10.75 8.25 1.64
N THR A 31 -10.60 9.21 0.71
CA THR A 31 -10.29 8.92 -0.70
C THR A 31 -8.98 9.62 -1.07
N ASN A 32 -8.03 8.86 -1.56
CA ASN A 32 -6.72 9.35 -2.00
C ASN A 32 -6.48 8.99 -3.46
N PHE A 33 -5.75 9.87 -4.15
CA PHE A 33 -5.32 9.67 -5.52
C PHE A 33 -3.81 9.83 -5.65
N TYR A 34 -3.21 9.06 -6.56
CA TYR A 34 -1.85 9.25 -7.03
C TYR A 34 -1.83 9.17 -8.55
N PHE A 35 -1.21 10.14 -9.17
CA PHE A 35 -1.09 10.22 -10.63
C PHE A 35 0.36 10.48 -11.02
N ASP A 36 0.93 9.56 -11.78
CA ASP A 36 2.23 9.67 -12.41
C ASP A 36 2.03 9.69 -13.93
N GLU A 37 1.98 10.90 -14.49
CA GLU A 37 1.74 11.12 -15.90
C GLU A 37 2.90 10.61 -16.77
N HIS A 38 4.13 10.64 -16.25
CA HIS A 38 5.32 10.20 -16.97
C HIS A 38 5.32 8.69 -17.17
N ASN A 39 5.04 7.91 -16.13
CA ASN A 39 4.97 6.45 -16.19
C ASN A 39 3.54 5.94 -16.46
N LYS A 40 2.59 6.85 -16.64
CA LYS A 40 1.17 6.54 -16.86
C LYS A 40 0.62 5.60 -15.78
N ILE A 41 0.86 5.93 -14.51
CA ILE A 41 0.35 5.21 -13.35
C ILE A 41 -0.71 6.09 -12.68
N TYR A 42 -1.92 5.59 -12.59
CA TYR A 42 -3.07 6.29 -12.02
C TYR A 42 -3.70 5.39 -10.96
N ILE A 43 -3.78 5.88 -9.74
CA ILE A 43 -4.26 5.12 -8.59
C ILE A 43 -5.33 5.94 -7.87
N GLY A 44 -6.43 5.28 -7.50
CA GLY A 44 -7.40 5.77 -6.56
C GLY A 44 -7.59 4.75 -5.43
N HIS A 45 -7.68 5.23 -4.20
CA HIS A 45 -7.86 4.40 -3.02
C HIS A 45 -8.94 4.98 -2.11
N ASN A 46 -9.91 4.15 -1.73
CA ASN A 46 -10.92 4.44 -0.73
C ASN A 46 -10.60 3.66 0.53
N ARG A 47 -10.44 4.36 1.64
CA ARG A 47 -10.04 3.80 2.91
C ARG A 47 -11.23 3.59 3.84
N LEU A 48 -11.30 2.40 4.44
CA LEU A 48 -12.00 2.14 5.68
C LEU A 48 -10.95 2.04 6.78
N THR A 49 -11.00 2.98 7.73
CA THR A 49 -10.01 3.07 8.80
C THR A 49 -10.30 2.03 9.87
N ILE A 50 -9.43 1.04 10.00
CA ILE A 50 -9.50 -0.01 11.03
C ILE A 50 -8.31 0.13 11.98
N LEU A 51 -7.12 0.32 11.42
CA LEU A 51 -5.86 0.49 12.16
C LEU A 51 -5.17 1.78 11.71
N ASP A 52 -4.51 2.45 12.64
CA ASP A 52 -3.62 3.60 12.44
C ASP A 52 -4.12 4.69 11.49
N ASP A 53 -4.82 5.68 12.03
CA ASP A 53 -5.35 6.82 11.27
C ASP A 53 -4.28 7.59 10.51
N LYS A 54 -3.08 7.68 11.08
CA LYS A 54 -2.01 8.54 10.56
C LYS A 54 -1.15 7.85 9.51
N TYR A 55 -0.77 6.59 9.72
CA TYR A 55 0.22 5.88 8.91
C TYR A 55 -0.37 4.76 8.04
N GLY A 56 -1.68 4.57 8.06
CA GLY A 56 -2.39 3.60 7.20
C GLY A 56 -2.89 4.16 5.87
N LYS A 57 -2.51 5.41 5.50
CA LYS A 57 -2.92 6.02 4.23
C LYS A 57 -2.27 5.33 3.03
N GLN A 58 -3.07 5.12 1.99
CA GLN A 58 -2.61 4.49 0.76
C GLN A 58 -2.95 5.37 -0.47
N PRO A 59 -2.21 5.28 -1.57
CA PRO A 59 -1.03 4.42 -1.79
C PRO A 59 0.08 4.69 -0.77
N TYR A 60 0.70 3.63 -0.24
CA TYR A 60 1.79 3.74 0.73
C TYR A 60 3.14 3.65 0.02
N PHE A 61 4.05 4.58 0.31
CA PHE A 61 5.33 4.69 -0.39
C PHE A 61 6.50 4.27 0.50
N SER A 62 7.49 3.61 -0.09
CA SER A 62 8.81 3.48 0.53
C SER A 62 9.44 4.87 0.75
N LYS A 63 10.38 4.95 1.69
CA LYS A 63 11.06 6.23 2.00
C LYS A 63 11.75 6.85 0.78
N ASP A 64 12.32 6.03 -0.06
CA ASP A 64 12.98 6.44 -1.32
C ASP A 64 12.01 6.59 -2.49
N LYS A 65 10.70 6.37 -2.25
CA LYS A 65 9.61 6.42 -3.23
C LYS A 65 9.75 5.45 -4.41
N LYS A 66 10.59 4.43 -4.29
CA LYS A 66 10.77 3.40 -5.32
C LYS A 66 9.68 2.35 -5.30
N LEU A 67 9.07 2.11 -4.15
CA LEU A 67 7.99 1.15 -4.02
C LEU A 67 6.68 1.88 -3.72
N ILE A 68 5.62 1.41 -4.35
CA ILE A 68 4.23 1.82 -4.10
C ILE A 68 3.46 0.58 -3.68
N LEU A 69 2.84 0.65 -2.51
CA LEU A 69 2.04 -0.43 -1.95
C LEU A 69 0.57 -0.05 -1.93
N LEU A 70 -0.27 -0.96 -2.41
CA LEU A 70 -1.70 -1.00 -2.17
C LEU A 70 -2.04 -2.31 -1.47
N PHE A 71 -2.74 -2.22 -0.37
CA PHE A 71 -3.12 -3.35 0.46
C PHE A 71 -4.58 -3.23 0.89
N ASN A 72 -5.35 -4.27 0.63
CA ASN A 72 -6.69 -4.45 1.16
C ASN A 72 -6.74 -5.80 1.90
N GLY A 73 -6.65 -5.75 3.20
CA GLY A 73 -6.60 -6.93 4.06
C GLY A 73 -6.17 -6.55 5.47
N GLU A 74 -5.88 -7.54 6.26
CA GLU A 74 -5.36 -7.39 7.62
C GLU A 74 -4.30 -8.47 7.87
N ILE A 75 -3.15 -8.06 8.43
CA ILE A 75 -2.06 -8.96 8.78
C ILE A 75 -2.09 -9.22 10.28
N TYR A 76 -2.66 -10.33 10.71
CA TYR A 76 -2.87 -10.63 12.13
C TYR A 76 -1.58 -10.70 12.94
N ASN A 77 -0.51 -11.23 12.35
CA ASN A 77 0.78 -11.37 13.04
C ASN A 77 1.73 -10.18 12.81
N TYR A 78 1.22 -9.00 12.38
CA TYR A 78 2.06 -7.85 12.07
C TYR A 78 2.94 -7.39 13.25
N LYS A 79 2.45 -7.50 14.49
CA LYS A 79 3.23 -7.12 15.69
C LYS A 79 4.48 -7.99 15.88
N THR A 80 4.33 -9.30 15.68
CA THR A 80 5.47 -10.25 15.76
C THR A 80 6.46 -10.00 14.64
N LEU A 81 5.97 -9.79 13.41
CA LEU A 81 6.82 -9.49 12.26
C LEU A 81 7.56 -8.17 12.44
N ARG A 82 6.89 -7.14 12.96
CA ARG A 82 7.51 -5.87 13.31
C ARG A 82 8.66 -6.06 14.29
N GLN A 83 8.43 -6.79 15.39
CA GLN A 83 9.48 -7.08 16.37
C GLN A 83 10.68 -7.79 15.74
N ASN A 84 10.44 -8.76 14.87
CA ASN A 84 11.50 -9.49 14.17
C ASN A 84 12.30 -8.55 13.24
N LEU A 85 11.63 -7.70 12.48
CA LEU A 85 12.27 -6.70 11.62
C LEU A 85 13.05 -5.65 12.44
N GLN A 86 12.55 -5.24 13.60
CA GLN A 86 13.25 -4.33 14.51
C GLN A 86 14.55 -4.94 15.05
N LYS A 87 14.58 -6.25 15.36
CA LYS A 87 15.81 -6.97 15.72
C LYS A 87 16.85 -6.97 14.59
N LEU A 88 16.41 -6.81 13.35
CA LEU A 88 17.25 -6.67 12.16
C LEU A 88 17.56 -5.20 11.82
N ASN A 89 17.37 -4.28 12.78
CA ASN A 89 17.60 -2.83 12.66
C ASN A 89 16.70 -2.11 11.66
N VAL A 90 15.56 -2.69 11.25
CA VAL A 90 14.55 -2.00 10.45
C VAL A 90 13.80 -0.98 11.30
N LYS A 91 13.76 0.27 10.86
CA LYS A 91 13.08 1.37 11.56
C LYS A 91 11.65 1.54 11.06
N PHE A 92 10.74 1.80 11.99
CA PHE A 92 9.32 2.05 11.74
C PHE A 92 8.93 3.46 12.20
N TYR A 93 7.94 4.04 11.55
CA TYR A 93 7.38 5.36 11.90
C TYR A 93 6.06 5.24 12.66
N SER A 94 5.30 4.15 12.40
CA SER A 94 4.04 3.85 13.09
C SER A 94 4.25 2.85 14.22
N GLU A 95 3.29 2.76 15.13
CA GLU A 95 3.25 1.70 16.14
C GLU A 95 2.33 0.56 15.73
N ASN A 96 1.27 0.85 15.01
CA ASN A 96 0.17 -0.08 14.76
C ASN A 96 -0.21 -0.26 13.28
N SER A 97 0.64 0.13 12.33
CA SER A 97 0.35 -0.04 10.90
C SER A 97 0.88 -1.38 10.37
N ASP A 98 -0.02 -2.28 10.03
CA ASP A 98 0.29 -3.51 9.32
C ASP A 98 0.76 -3.24 7.88
N THR A 99 0.22 -2.20 7.25
CA THR A 99 0.64 -1.70 5.93
C THR A 99 2.12 -1.32 5.91
N GLU A 100 2.61 -0.62 6.95
CA GLU A 100 4.02 -0.30 7.06
C GLU A 100 4.86 -1.55 7.27
N VAL A 101 4.40 -2.50 8.10
CA VAL A 101 5.11 -3.78 8.32
C VAL A 101 5.21 -4.57 7.02
N LEU A 102 4.16 -4.59 6.21
CA LEU A 102 4.17 -5.24 4.90
C LEU A 102 5.22 -4.62 3.98
N LEU A 103 5.25 -3.29 3.84
CA LEU A 103 6.20 -2.63 2.96
C LEU A 103 7.64 -2.80 3.44
N LYS A 104 7.90 -2.60 4.73
CA LYS A 104 9.23 -2.79 5.34
C LYS A 104 9.70 -4.24 5.25
N GLY A 105 8.80 -5.18 5.44
CA GLY A 105 9.08 -6.60 5.24
C GLY A 105 9.44 -6.92 3.80
N TYR A 106 8.73 -6.32 2.83
CA TYR A 106 9.05 -6.49 1.41
C TYR A 106 10.39 -5.84 1.04
N GLU A 107 10.70 -4.64 1.58
CA GLU A 107 12.01 -4.00 1.39
C GLU A 107 13.15 -4.90 1.88
N TYR A 108 12.94 -5.66 2.96
CA TYR A 108 13.98 -6.50 3.59
C TYR A 108 14.07 -7.91 3.00
N TYR A 109 12.93 -8.59 2.81
CA TYR A 109 12.85 -9.99 2.41
C TYR A 109 12.44 -10.21 0.95
N GLY A 110 12.09 -9.14 0.22
CA GLY A 110 11.46 -9.30 -1.09
C GLY A 110 10.16 -10.11 -1.00
N THR A 111 9.93 -10.99 -1.97
CA THR A 111 8.73 -11.84 -2.03
C THR A 111 8.65 -12.88 -0.92
N GLU A 112 9.76 -13.23 -0.27
CA GLU A 112 9.79 -14.19 0.85
C GLU A 112 8.96 -13.73 2.06
N ILE A 113 8.67 -12.44 2.16
CA ILE A 113 7.82 -11.90 3.22
C ILE A 113 6.41 -12.52 3.20
N PHE A 114 5.89 -12.87 2.02
CA PHE A 114 4.53 -13.43 1.89
C PHE A 114 4.39 -14.80 2.56
N ASN A 115 5.48 -15.55 2.72
CA ASN A 115 5.50 -16.82 3.45
C ASN A 115 5.45 -16.64 4.97
N LYS A 116 5.59 -15.40 5.47
CA LYS A 116 5.66 -15.06 6.89
C LYS A 116 4.38 -14.46 7.44
N PHE A 117 3.42 -14.13 6.57
CA PHE A 117 2.17 -13.49 6.96
C PHE A 117 1.07 -14.49 7.31
N PHE A 118 0.30 -14.15 8.34
CA PHE A 118 -1.07 -14.65 8.51
C PHE A 118 -2.03 -13.56 8.06
N ILE A 119 -2.57 -13.70 6.84
CA ILE A 119 -3.47 -12.75 6.19
C ILE A 119 -4.86 -13.35 6.01
N LEU A 120 -5.88 -12.48 5.90
CA LEU A 120 -7.22 -12.86 5.46
C LEU A 120 -7.19 -13.47 4.05
N ILE A 121 -7.98 -14.51 3.82
CA ILE A 121 -8.05 -15.29 2.56
C ILE A 121 -8.33 -14.38 1.34
N ASP A 122 -9.12 -13.31 1.49
CA ASP A 122 -9.46 -12.37 0.41
C ASP A 122 -8.56 -11.12 0.35
N SER A 123 -7.41 -11.14 1.01
CA SER A 123 -6.50 -10.01 0.98
C SER A 123 -5.90 -9.80 -0.40
N LYS A 124 -5.81 -8.54 -0.82
CA LYS A 124 -5.17 -8.14 -2.07
C LYS A 124 -3.99 -7.24 -1.77
N ILE A 125 -2.83 -7.65 -2.27
CA ILE A 125 -1.56 -6.93 -2.11
C ILE A 125 -1.05 -6.63 -3.51
N ILE A 126 -0.76 -5.36 -3.77
CA ILE A 126 -0.11 -4.92 -4.99
C ILE A 126 1.08 -4.07 -4.59
N ILE A 127 2.25 -4.50 -5.00
CA ILE A 127 3.50 -3.76 -4.82
C ILE A 127 4.10 -3.61 -6.21
N PHE A 128 4.49 -2.41 -6.57
CA PHE A 128 5.18 -2.16 -7.82
C PHE A 128 6.29 -1.13 -7.66
N TYR A 129 7.29 -1.23 -8.53
CA TYR A 129 8.39 -0.27 -8.57
C TYR A 129 7.94 1.01 -9.26
N ASN A 130 8.21 2.14 -8.60
CA ASN A 130 8.04 3.45 -9.20
C ASN A 130 9.29 3.81 -10.00
N PHE A 131 9.20 3.72 -11.33
CA PHE A 131 10.31 4.03 -12.24
C PHE A 131 10.59 5.54 -12.41
N SER A 132 9.77 6.41 -11.80
CA SER A 132 10.00 7.88 -11.84
C SER A 132 11.29 8.31 -11.13
N THR A 133 11.78 7.50 -10.21
CA THR A 133 13.04 7.77 -9.53
C THR A 133 14.19 7.21 -10.37
N LYS A 134 14.58 7.91 -11.45
CA LYS A 134 15.87 7.65 -12.10
C LYS A 134 16.96 7.79 -11.04
N VAL A 135 17.64 6.69 -10.76
CA VAL A 135 18.95 6.72 -10.09
C VAL A 135 19.86 7.52 -11.02
N ARG A 136 20.23 8.74 -10.60
CA ARG A 136 21.34 9.48 -11.18
C ARG A 136 22.63 8.96 -10.58
#